data_f47ee4ca64a0f009ee3808f2be772842
#
_entry.id   f47ee4ca64a0f009ee3808f2be772842
#
_cell.length_a   1.000
_cell.length_b   1.000
_cell.length_c   1.000
_cell.angle_alpha   90.00
_cell.angle_beta   90.00
_cell.angle_gamma   90.00
#
_symmetry.space_group_name_H-M   'P 1'
#
loop_
_entity.id
_entity.type
_entity.pdbx_description
1 polymer ?
#
loop_
_entity_poly.entity_id
_entity_poly.type
_entity_poly.pdbx_seq_one_letter_code
_entity_poly.pdbx_strand_id
1 'polypeptide(L)'
;MKLAVIGAGSVGGTLGKAWQRRGHDVTYGVRNPDDPKYGPLGAVSNAKAVDGADVVVLCTPWQGTREAVATSGDLAGKVLIDCTNPLTPDVTALEVGHTTSGAEQVAGWATGARVVKALNQIGSPMMDAPALPGTPVMFIWGDDDDAKATTASLVGELGFETVDAGDLMLARLLEPFGMLWIHLALRRGFGTNWGFGLLRGDT
;
A
#
# COMPACT_ATOMS: atom_id res chain seq x y z
N MET A 1 -11.96 10.88 -6.28
CA MET A 1 -12.18 10.34 -4.91
C MET A 1 -11.34 11.14 -3.92
N LYS A 2 -11.73 11.14 -2.64
CA LYS A 2 -10.94 11.68 -1.53
C LYS A 2 -10.09 10.57 -0.93
N LEU A 3 -8.78 10.71 -0.97
CA LEU A 3 -7.83 9.71 -0.52
C LEU A 3 -7.06 10.23 0.71
N ALA A 4 -7.07 9.46 1.80
CA ALA A 4 -6.20 9.71 2.94
C ALA A 4 -4.95 8.83 2.82
N VAL A 5 -3.78 9.41 2.62
CA VAL A 5 -2.50 8.68 2.57
C VAL A 5 -1.84 8.76 3.95
N ILE A 6 -1.85 7.66 4.68
CA ILE A 6 -1.27 7.57 6.03
C ILE A 6 0.18 7.13 5.93
N GLY A 7 1.08 8.08 6.24
CA GLY A 7 2.51 7.95 6.01
C GLY A 7 2.96 8.62 4.72
N ALA A 8 3.67 9.75 4.83
CA ALA A 8 4.15 10.56 3.72
C ALA A 8 5.65 10.33 3.42
N GLY A 9 6.10 9.08 3.56
CA GLY A 9 7.45 8.63 3.18
C GLY A 9 7.57 8.38 1.67
N SER A 10 8.57 7.58 1.27
CA SER A 10 8.82 7.29 -0.15
C SER A 10 7.60 6.69 -0.87
N VAL A 11 6.93 5.70 -0.26
CA VAL A 11 5.75 5.05 -0.84
C VAL A 11 4.57 6.03 -0.87
N GLY A 12 4.13 6.53 0.29
CA GLY A 12 2.96 7.39 0.36
C GLY A 12 3.13 8.72 -0.37
N GLY A 13 4.34 9.29 -0.35
CA GLY A 13 4.64 10.50 -1.13
C GLY A 13 4.58 10.29 -2.64
N THR A 14 5.04 9.14 -3.14
CA THR A 14 4.93 8.79 -4.57
C THR A 14 3.48 8.54 -4.97
N LEU A 15 2.78 7.69 -4.25
CA LEU A 15 1.39 7.33 -4.54
C LEU A 15 0.46 8.54 -4.45
N GLY A 16 0.57 9.34 -3.39
CA GLY A 16 -0.28 10.50 -3.21
C GLY A 16 -0.11 11.54 -4.32
N LYS A 17 1.15 11.84 -4.71
CA LYS A 17 1.43 12.73 -5.85
C LYS A 17 0.92 12.14 -7.17
N ALA A 18 1.03 10.83 -7.35
CA ALA A 18 0.55 10.17 -8.56
C ALA A 18 -0.96 10.30 -8.72
N TRP A 19 -1.72 10.07 -7.65
CA TRP A 19 -3.16 10.23 -7.65
C TRP A 19 -3.63 11.69 -7.71
N GLN A 20 -2.90 12.63 -7.08
CA GLN A 20 -3.17 14.07 -7.25
C GLN A 20 -3.09 14.49 -8.72
N ARG A 21 -2.07 14.02 -9.47
CA ARG A 21 -1.96 14.28 -10.92
C ARG A 21 -3.10 13.70 -11.73
N ARG A 22 -3.80 12.67 -11.20
CA ARG A 22 -4.96 12.02 -11.82
C ARG A 22 -6.29 12.60 -11.35
N GLY A 23 -6.26 13.71 -10.60
CA GLY A 23 -7.44 14.46 -10.18
C GLY A 23 -8.11 13.96 -8.90
N HIS A 24 -7.43 13.12 -8.11
CA HIS A 24 -7.91 12.76 -6.78
C HIS A 24 -7.58 13.86 -5.76
N ASP A 25 -8.47 14.02 -4.78
CA ASP A 25 -8.26 14.88 -3.62
C ASP A 25 -7.48 14.09 -2.56
N VAL A 26 -6.19 14.40 -2.38
CA VAL A 26 -5.29 13.64 -1.51
C VAL A 26 -4.90 14.44 -0.29
N THR A 27 -5.18 13.89 0.89
CA THR A 27 -4.74 14.43 2.18
C THR A 27 -3.71 13.47 2.81
N TYR A 28 -2.56 14.01 3.21
CA TYR A 28 -1.52 13.22 3.87
C TYR A 28 -1.71 13.24 5.39
N GLY A 29 -1.80 12.05 6.00
CA GLY A 29 -1.79 11.85 7.43
C GLY A 29 -0.41 11.44 7.93
N VAL A 30 0.07 12.12 8.99
CA VAL A 30 1.37 11.82 9.59
C VAL A 30 1.29 11.90 11.12
N ARG A 31 2.21 11.23 11.82
CA ARG A 31 2.27 11.23 13.28
C ARG A 31 2.57 12.61 13.87
N ASN A 32 3.46 13.37 13.24
CA ASN A 32 3.84 14.73 13.66
C ASN A 32 3.69 15.70 12.48
N PRO A 33 2.52 16.33 12.28
CA PRO A 33 2.28 17.24 11.17
C PRO A 33 3.07 18.56 11.26
N ASP A 34 3.54 18.91 12.46
CA ASP A 34 4.32 20.13 12.68
C ASP A 34 5.81 19.97 12.27
N ASP A 35 6.24 18.76 11.90
CA ASP A 35 7.59 18.54 11.37
C ASP A 35 7.76 19.29 10.04
N PRO A 36 8.72 20.22 9.92
CA PRO A 36 8.89 21.08 8.75
C PRO A 36 9.01 20.34 7.42
N LYS A 37 9.49 19.09 7.43
CA LYS A 37 9.61 18.26 6.21
C LYS A 37 8.26 17.98 5.53
N TYR A 38 7.16 18.05 6.28
CA TYR A 38 5.80 17.83 5.76
C TYR A 38 5.07 19.11 5.36
N GLY A 39 5.64 20.29 5.64
CA GLY A 39 5.06 21.58 5.27
C GLY A 39 4.68 21.67 3.79
N PRO A 40 5.55 21.26 2.84
CA PRO A 40 5.24 21.29 1.41
C PRO A 40 4.08 20.37 0.99
N LEU A 41 3.74 19.38 1.80
CA LEU A 41 2.63 18.45 1.55
C LEU A 41 1.33 18.88 2.22
N GLY A 42 1.36 19.87 3.10
CA GLY A 42 0.20 20.25 3.91
C GLY A 42 -0.33 19.10 4.77
N ALA A 43 0.58 18.24 5.26
CA ALA A 43 0.18 17.06 6.01
C ALA A 43 -0.51 17.44 7.33
N VAL A 44 -1.44 16.60 7.75
CA VAL A 44 -2.24 16.76 8.97
C VAL A 44 -2.11 15.53 9.87
N SER A 45 -2.79 15.50 11.02
CA SER A 45 -2.88 14.28 11.83
C SER A 45 -3.61 13.15 11.08
N ASN A 46 -3.31 11.88 11.41
CA ASN A 46 -3.94 10.73 10.77
C ASN A 46 -5.48 10.82 10.82
N ALA A 47 -6.05 11.11 11.98
CA ALA A 47 -7.51 11.24 12.13
C ALA A 47 -8.10 12.34 11.23
N LYS A 48 -7.43 13.50 11.11
CA LYS A 48 -7.90 14.58 10.25
C LYS A 48 -7.78 14.23 8.76
N ALA A 49 -6.78 13.44 8.37
CA ALA A 49 -6.67 12.97 7.00
C ALA A 49 -7.77 11.98 6.63
N VAL A 50 -8.13 11.09 7.56
CA VAL A 50 -9.17 10.06 7.36
C VAL A 50 -10.58 10.64 7.39
N ASP A 51 -10.77 11.78 8.05
CA ASP A 51 -12.08 12.42 8.14
C ASP A 51 -12.60 12.81 6.74
N GLY A 52 -13.76 12.26 6.36
CA GLY A 52 -14.37 12.46 5.06
C GLY A 52 -13.65 11.81 3.87
N ALA A 53 -12.62 10.98 4.08
CA ALA A 53 -11.98 10.21 3.02
C ALA A 53 -12.84 9.02 2.56
N ASP A 54 -12.84 8.77 1.26
CA ASP A 54 -13.48 7.59 0.65
C ASP A 54 -12.60 6.35 0.81
N VAL A 55 -11.28 6.52 0.63
CA VAL A 55 -10.26 5.47 0.71
C VAL A 55 -9.09 5.92 1.59
N VAL A 56 -8.62 5.01 2.41
CA VAL A 56 -7.42 5.18 3.25
C VAL A 56 -6.30 4.32 2.68
N VAL A 57 -5.12 4.91 2.46
CA VAL A 57 -3.94 4.21 1.94
C VAL A 57 -2.87 4.18 3.02
N LEU A 58 -2.55 3.01 3.54
CA LEU A 58 -1.63 2.82 4.65
C LEU A 58 -0.21 2.54 4.14
N CYS A 59 0.68 3.52 4.31
CA CYS A 59 2.04 3.54 3.74
C CYS A 59 3.13 3.71 4.81
N THR A 60 2.90 3.23 6.01
CA THR A 60 3.84 3.37 7.14
C THR A 60 4.88 2.26 7.15
N PRO A 61 6.08 2.48 7.71
CA PRO A 61 6.95 1.38 8.12
C PRO A 61 6.22 0.48 9.13
N TRP A 62 6.48 -0.84 9.07
CA TRP A 62 5.76 -1.83 9.87
C TRP A 62 5.72 -1.50 11.37
N GLN A 63 6.85 -1.10 11.94
CA GLN A 63 6.99 -0.77 13.37
C GLN A 63 6.08 0.38 13.83
N GLY A 64 5.64 1.24 12.90
CA GLY A 64 4.71 2.34 13.19
C GLY A 64 3.27 2.07 12.77
N THR A 65 2.99 0.95 12.10
CA THR A 65 1.70 0.68 11.46
C THR A 65 0.54 0.58 12.46
N ARG A 66 0.75 -0.15 13.55
CA ARG A 66 -0.29 -0.30 14.59
C ARG A 66 -0.68 1.04 15.22
N GLU A 67 0.30 1.88 15.53
CA GLU A 67 0.06 3.23 16.06
C GLU A 67 -0.65 4.11 15.03
N ALA A 68 -0.23 4.03 13.76
CA ALA A 68 -0.85 4.80 12.67
C ALA A 68 -2.33 4.43 12.51
N VAL A 69 -2.69 3.16 12.54
CA VAL A 69 -4.09 2.70 12.52
C VAL A 69 -4.85 3.20 13.76
N ALA A 70 -4.28 3.04 14.95
CA ALA A 70 -4.92 3.46 16.21
C ALA A 70 -5.19 4.97 16.27
N THR A 71 -4.38 5.79 15.60
CA THR A 71 -4.52 7.25 15.55
C THR A 71 -5.29 7.76 14.32
N SER A 72 -5.79 6.88 13.47
CA SER A 72 -6.51 7.23 12.24
C SER A 72 -8.00 7.59 12.47
N GLY A 73 -8.52 7.43 13.69
CA GLY A 73 -9.93 7.68 13.97
C GLY A 73 -10.84 6.56 13.47
N ASP A 74 -12.03 6.91 12.99
CA ASP A 74 -13.02 5.92 12.55
C ASP A 74 -12.74 5.42 11.12
N LEU A 75 -12.41 4.14 11.02
CA LEU A 75 -12.15 3.44 9.77
C LEU A 75 -13.32 2.55 9.32
N ALA A 76 -14.39 2.46 10.12
CA ALA A 76 -15.52 1.59 9.82
C ALA A 76 -16.15 1.92 8.45
N GLY A 77 -16.36 0.89 7.63
CA GLY A 77 -16.92 1.00 6.29
C GLY A 77 -16.00 1.61 5.23
N LYS A 78 -14.83 2.12 5.60
CA LYS A 78 -13.88 2.67 4.62
C LYS A 78 -13.09 1.56 3.92
N VAL A 79 -12.73 1.79 2.68
CA VAL A 79 -11.71 0.98 2.00
C VAL A 79 -10.35 1.34 2.56
N LEU A 80 -9.59 0.36 3.03
CA LEU A 80 -8.23 0.53 3.52
C LEU A 80 -7.27 -0.28 2.65
N ILE A 81 -6.48 0.41 1.82
CA ILE A 81 -5.42 -0.21 1.02
C ILE A 81 -4.16 -0.32 1.87
N ASP A 82 -3.76 -1.54 2.20
CA ASP A 82 -2.55 -1.81 2.97
C ASP A 82 -1.35 -2.04 2.05
N CYS A 83 -0.45 -1.05 2.00
CA CYS A 83 0.79 -1.09 1.22
C CYS A 83 2.00 -1.53 2.07
N THR A 84 1.80 -1.91 3.33
CA THR A 84 2.91 -2.21 4.24
C THR A 84 3.55 -3.56 3.93
N ASN A 85 4.77 -3.75 4.41
CA ASN A 85 5.40 -5.06 4.50
C ASN A 85 5.82 -5.27 5.98
N PRO A 86 5.50 -6.42 6.60
CA PRO A 86 5.85 -6.68 7.99
C PRO A 86 7.34 -7.07 8.12
N LEU A 87 8.22 -6.12 7.80
CA LEU A 87 9.66 -6.32 7.77
C LEU A 87 10.30 -6.08 9.12
N THR A 88 11.37 -6.82 9.39
CA THR A 88 12.31 -6.48 10.47
C THR A 88 12.91 -5.08 10.24
N PRO A 89 13.36 -4.36 11.32
CA PRO A 89 13.92 -3.02 11.19
C PRO A 89 15.12 -2.92 10.25
N ASP A 90 15.89 -3.98 10.09
CA ASP A 90 17.04 -4.08 9.18
C ASP A 90 16.65 -4.52 7.76
N VAL A 91 15.36 -4.74 7.50
CA VAL A 91 14.81 -5.13 6.20
C VAL A 91 15.44 -6.44 5.65
N THR A 92 15.75 -7.38 6.54
CA THR A 92 16.35 -8.67 6.15
C THR A 92 15.35 -9.82 6.15
N ALA A 93 14.26 -9.70 6.90
CA ALA A 93 13.26 -10.76 7.06
C ALA A 93 11.85 -10.19 7.27
N LEU A 94 10.86 -11.06 7.25
CA LEU A 94 9.52 -10.77 7.74
C LEU A 94 9.45 -11.01 9.25
N GLU A 95 8.81 -10.09 9.99
CA GLU A 95 8.46 -10.30 11.41
C GLU A 95 7.20 -11.16 11.56
N VAL A 96 6.35 -11.16 10.54
CA VAL A 96 5.07 -11.87 10.51
C VAL A 96 5.00 -12.72 9.25
N GLY A 97 4.52 -13.96 9.35
CA GLY A 97 4.37 -14.85 8.20
C GLY A 97 3.80 -16.21 8.57
N HIS A 98 3.61 -17.09 7.58
CA HIS A 98 3.11 -18.47 7.65
C HIS A 98 1.69 -18.63 8.21
N THR A 99 1.47 -18.43 9.51
CA THR A 99 0.18 -18.65 10.18
C THR A 99 -0.70 -17.41 10.24
N THR A 100 -0.14 -16.24 9.92
CA THR A 100 -0.83 -14.94 9.80
C THR A 100 -0.04 -14.05 8.85
N SER A 101 -0.59 -12.88 8.51
CA SER A 101 0.05 -11.85 7.70
C SER A 101 -0.03 -10.49 8.39
N GLY A 102 0.78 -9.54 7.95
CA GLY A 102 0.64 -8.15 8.34
C GLY A 102 -0.73 -7.59 7.98
N ALA A 103 -1.26 -7.94 6.81
CA ALA A 103 -2.58 -7.52 6.38
C ALA A 103 -3.71 -8.02 7.29
N GLU A 104 -3.65 -9.26 7.77
CA GLU A 104 -4.62 -9.79 8.75
C GLU A 104 -4.51 -9.05 10.09
N GLN A 105 -3.30 -8.69 10.51
CA GLN A 105 -3.10 -7.88 11.72
C GLN A 105 -3.66 -6.46 11.54
N VAL A 106 -3.41 -5.83 10.38
CA VAL A 106 -4.00 -4.51 10.04
C VAL A 106 -5.52 -4.58 10.08
N ALA A 107 -6.14 -5.61 9.51
CA ALA A 107 -7.59 -5.82 9.56
C ALA A 107 -8.11 -5.95 11.00
N GLY A 108 -7.37 -6.68 11.85
CA GLY A 108 -7.69 -6.80 13.26
C GLY A 108 -7.58 -5.49 14.05
N TRP A 109 -6.67 -4.58 13.65
CA TRP A 109 -6.52 -3.27 14.28
C TRP A 109 -7.51 -2.23 13.73
N ALA A 110 -7.82 -2.29 12.43
CA ALA A 110 -8.70 -1.36 11.71
C ALA A 110 -10.16 -1.88 11.73
N THR A 111 -10.75 -1.97 12.92
CA THR A 111 -12.07 -2.57 13.12
C THR A 111 -13.12 -1.98 12.18
N GLY A 112 -13.79 -2.84 11.42
CA GLY A 112 -14.84 -2.47 10.48
C GLY A 112 -14.37 -1.88 9.16
N ALA A 113 -13.06 -1.70 8.94
CA ALA A 113 -12.52 -1.34 7.64
C ALA A 113 -12.58 -2.51 6.65
N ARG A 114 -12.74 -2.19 5.38
CA ARG A 114 -12.65 -3.15 4.27
C ARG A 114 -11.22 -3.15 3.75
N VAL A 115 -10.40 -4.06 4.29
CA VAL A 115 -8.96 -4.08 4.02
C VAL A 115 -8.64 -4.80 2.72
N VAL A 116 -7.82 -4.17 1.88
CA VAL A 116 -7.24 -4.77 0.68
C VAL A 116 -5.73 -4.64 0.72
N LYS A 117 -5.02 -5.75 0.66
CA LYS A 117 -3.56 -5.80 0.52
C LYS A 117 -3.17 -5.51 -0.91
N ALA A 118 -2.31 -4.50 -1.14
CA ALA A 118 -1.83 -4.15 -2.47
C ALA A 118 -0.53 -3.30 -2.40
N LEU A 119 0.15 -3.11 -3.54
CA LEU A 119 1.28 -2.18 -3.72
C LEU A 119 2.51 -2.45 -2.83
N ASN A 120 2.62 -3.64 -2.23
CA ASN A 120 3.76 -4.03 -1.39
C ASN A 120 4.87 -4.79 -2.13
N GLN A 121 4.69 -5.08 -3.43
CA GLN A 121 5.52 -5.97 -4.24
C GLN A 121 6.36 -5.23 -5.31
N ILE A 122 6.56 -3.92 -5.13
CA ILE A 122 7.34 -3.08 -6.06
C ILE A 122 7.99 -1.91 -5.30
N GLY A 123 9.09 -1.40 -5.82
CA GLY A 123 9.77 -0.23 -5.23
C GLY A 123 9.03 1.08 -5.49
N SER A 124 9.08 1.98 -4.52
CA SER A 124 8.40 3.28 -4.61
C SER A 124 8.72 4.10 -5.88
N PRO A 125 9.93 4.06 -6.47
CA PRO A 125 10.19 4.79 -7.72
C PRO A 125 9.37 4.29 -8.91
N MET A 126 8.88 3.05 -8.85
CA MET A 126 8.13 2.40 -9.92
C MET A 126 6.61 2.40 -9.67
N MET A 127 6.13 3.06 -8.61
CA MET A 127 4.70 3.10 -8.24
C MET A 127 3.88 4.15 -9.02
N ASP A 128 4.47 4.81 -10.00
CA ASP A 128 3.78 5.79 -10.83
C ASP A 128 4.21 5.66 -12.28
N ALA A 129 3.34 5.09 -13.09
CA ALA A 129 3.55 4.88 -14.53
C ALA A 129 4.92 4.24 -14.84
N PRO A 130 5.19 3.03 -14.37
CA PRO A 130 6.50 2.39 -14.52
C PRO A 130 6.86 2.21 -15.99
N ALA A 131 7.98 2.79 -16.41
CA ALA A 131 8.49 2.67 -17.76
C ALA A 131 9.22 1.32 -17.93
N LEU A 132 8.45 0.23 -18.08
CA LEU A 132 8.94 -1.13 -18.30
C LEU A 132 8.56 -1.64 -19.70
N PRO A 133 9.26 -2.64 -20.24
CA PRO A 133 8.96 -3.21 -21.57
C PRO A 133 7.57 -3.87 -21.68
N GLY A 134 6.91 -4.10 -20.57
CA GLY A 134 5.55 -4.65 -20.50
C GLY A 134 4.81 -4.09 -19.28
N THR A 135 3.51 -4.37 -19.18
CA THR A 135 2.70 -3.94 -18.05
C THR A 135 3.04 -4.77 -16.80
N PRO A 136 3.54 -4.16 -15.72
CA PRO A 136 3.82 -4.90 -14.52
C PRO A 136 2.51 -5.31 -13.84
N VAL A 137 2.51 -6.51 -13.25
CA VAL A 137 1.37 -7.05 -12.51
C VAL A 137 1.38 -6.54 -11.06
N MET A 138 0.18 -6.26 -10.55
CA MET A 138 -0.08 -5.97 -9.15
C MET A 138 -1.16 -6.93 -8.63
N PHE A 139 -0.76 -7.87 -7.78
CA PHE A 139 -1.71 -8.75 -7.12
C PHE A 139 -2.36 -8.04 -5.95
N ILE A 140 -3.67 -8.26 -5.76
CA ILE A 140 -4.44 -7.72 -4.64
C ILE A 140 -5.18 -8.84 -3.92
N TRP A 141 -5.39 -8.70 -2.61
CA TRP A 141 -6.12 -9.62 -1.75
C TRP A 141 -7.06 -8.85 -0.83
N GLY A 142 -8.26 -9.34 -0.65
CA GLY A 142 -9.26 -8.75 0.25
C GLY A 142 -10.54 -9.56 0.27
N ASP A 143 -11.32 -9.40 1.33
CA ASP A 143 -12.55 -10.17 1.54
C ASP A 143 -13.80 -9.45 0.98
N ASP A 144 -13.69 -8.17 0.61
CA ASP A 144 -14.80 -7.35 0.10
C ASP A 144 -14.57 -7.02 -1.38
N ASP A 145 -15.46 -7.47 -2.24
CA ASP A 145 -15.32 -7.33 -3.70
C ASP A 145 -15.39 -5.88 -4.18
N ASP A 146 -16.20 -5.02 -3.55
CA ASP A 146 -16.28 -3.59 -3.91
C ASP A 146 -15.00 -2.85 -3.50
N ALA A 147 -14.40 -3.21 -2.36
CA ALA A 147 -13.12 -2.67 -1.94
C ALA A 147 -11.98 -3.13 -2.87
N LYS A 148 -11.98 -4.38 -3.31
CA LYS A 148 -11.04 -4.88 -4.32
C LYS A 148 -11.21 -4.16 -5.65
N ALA A 149 -12.45 -3.96 -6.12
CA ALA A 149 -12.73 -3.23 -7.36
C ALA A 149 -12.25 -1.76 -7.28
N THR A 150 -12.50 -1.08 -6.16
CA THR A 150 -12.01 0.27 -5.90
C THR A 150 -10.48 0.32 -5.91
N THR A 151 -9.83 -0.63 -5.23
CA THR A 151 -8.37 -0.76 -5.20
C THR A 151 -7.81 -1.03 -6.59
N ALA A 152 -8.42 -1.94 -7.35
CA ALA A 152 -8.01 -2.27 -8.72
C ALA A 152 -8.07 -1.07 -9.65
N SER A 153 -9.11 -0.24 -9.53
CA SER A 153 -9.22 1.02 -10.29
C SER A 153 -8.05 1.96 -9.98
N LEU A 154 -7.79 2.23 -8.70
CA LEU A 154 -6.70 3.11 -8.27
C LEU A 154 -5.31 2.59 -8.65
N VAL A 155 -5.11 1.28 -8.60
CA VAL A 155 -3.86 0.61 -9.00
C VAL A 155 -3.69 0.64 -10.53
N GLY A 156 -4.78 0.42 -11.27
CA GLY A 156 -4.79 0.51 -12.74
C GLY A 156 -4.40 1.88 -13.25
N GLU A 157 -4.86 2.95 -12.59
CA GLU A 157 -4.46 4.33 -12.91
C GLU A 157 -2.95 4.55 -12.77
N LEU A 158 -2.27 3.80 -11.90
CA LEU A 158 -0.80 3.87 -11.74
C LEU A 158 -0.05 3.11 -12.85
N GLY A 159 -0.74 2.44 -13.76
CA GLY A 159 -0.13 1.73 -14.90
C GLY A 159 0.16 0.25 -14.65
N PHE A 160 -0.52 -0.37 -13.69
CA PHE A 160 -0.38 -1.80 -13.39
C PHE A 160 -1.53 -2.63 -13.96
N GLU A 161 -1.25 -3.85 -14.40
CA GLU A 161 -2.25 -4.89 -14.54
C GLU A 161 -2.62 -5.42 -13.15
N THR A 162 -3.87 -5.22 -12.74
CA THR A 162 -4.32 -5.69 -11.42
C THR A 162 -4.90 -7.09 -11.52
N VAL A 163 -4.47 -7.98 -10.66
CA VAL A 163 -4.98 -9.35 -10.55
C VAL A 163 -5.53 -9.57 -9.15
N ASP A 164 -6.83 -9.83 -9.07
CA ASP A 164 -7.47 -10.31 -7.84
C ASP A 164 -6.99 -11.73 -7.57
N ALA A 165 -6.30 -11.93 -6.46
CA ALA A 165 -5.71 -13.21 -6.11
C ALA A 165 -6.40 -13.87 -4.91
N GLY A 166 -7.58 -13.34 -4.48
CA GLY A 166 -8.47 -13.95 -3.51
C GLY A 166 -8.57 -13.24 -2.18
N ASP A 167 -8.86 -14.00 -1.14
CA ASP A 167 -9.19 -13.50 0.19
C ASP A 167 -7.98 -12.92 0.93
N LEU A 168 -8.22 -12.05 1.90
CA LEU A 168 -7.19 -11.34 2.67
C LEU A 168 -6.23 -12.31 3.38
N MET A 169 -6.71 -13.46 3.83
CA MET A 169 -5.88 -14.51 4.44
C MET A 169 -4.72 -14.93 3.54
N LEU A 170 -4.88 -14.89 2.21
CA LEU A 170 -3.84 -15.26 1.26
C LEU A 170 -2.74 -14.20 1.09
N ALA A 171 -2.86 -13.04 1.77
CA ALA A 171 -1.73 -12.11 1.93
C ALA A 171 -0.50 -12.78 2.56
N ARG A 172 -0.68 -13.91 3.24
CA ARG A 172 0.40 -14.81 3.69
C ARG A 172 1.32 -15.29 2.57
N LEU A 173 0.87 -15.27 1.31
CA LEU A 173 1.68 -15.55 0.12
C LEU A 173 2.31 -14.27 -0.45
N LEU A 174 1.57 -13.16 -0.43
CA LEU A 174 2.03 -11.91 -1.03
C LEU A 174 3.15 -11.24 -0.25
N GLU A 175 3.11 -11.25 1.07
CA GLU A 175 4.15 -10.62 1.88
C GLU A 175 5.51 -11.31 1.70
N PRO A 176 5.63 -12.65 1.69
CA PRO A 176 6.84 -13.34 1.27
C PRO A 176 7.25 -13.03 -0.18
N PHE A 177 6.30 -12.89 -1.10
CA PHE A 177 6.58 -12.48 -2.48
C PHE A 177 7.12 -11.05 -2.56
N GLY A 178 6.57 -10.11 -1.79
CA GLY A 178 7.11 -8.77 -1.62
C GLY A 178 8.51 -8.78 -1.02
N MET A 179 8.76 -9.66 -0.02
CA MET A 179 10.10 -9.84 0.55
C MET A 179 11.10 -10.41 -0.48
N LEU A 180 10.67 -11.28 -1.38
CA LEU A 180 11.51 -11.74 -2.50
C LEU A 180 11.95 -10.56 -3.37
N TRP A 181 11.01 -9.68 -3.75
CA TRP A 181 11.33 -8.47 -4.51
C TRP A 181 12.37 -7.61 -3.78
N ILE A 182 12.14 -7.34 -2.48
CA ILE A 182 13.04 -6.55 -1.64
C ILE A 182 14.44 -7.17 -1.56
N HIS A 183 14.53 -8.48 -1.37
CA HIS A 183 15.80 -9.21 -1.32
C HIS A 183 16.58 -9.07 -2.63
N LEU A 184 15.93 -9.29 -3.76
CA LEU A 184 16.55 -9.16 -5.08
C LEU A 184 17.03 -7.72 -5.34
N ALA A 185 16.16 -6.74 -5.03
CA ALA A 185 16.47 -5.33 -5.25
C ALA A 185 17.66 -4.84 -4.40
N LEU A 186 17.63 -5.11 -3.09
CA LEU A 186 18.57 -4.49 -2.14
C LEU A 186 19.79 -5.36 -1.83
N ARG A 187 19.71 -6.68 -1.98
CA ARG A 187 20.79 -7.61 -1.57
C ARG A 187 21.46 -8.32 -2.75
N ARG A 188 20.77 -8.41 -3.91
CA ARG A 188 21.28 -9.10 -5.08
C ARG A 188 21.66 -8.17 -6.23
N GLY A 189 21.62 -6.85 -6.01
CA GLY A 189 22.09 -5.85 -6.97
C GLY A 189 21.14 -5.58 -8.16
N PHE A 190 19.89 -6.04 -8.12
CA PHE A 190 18.91 -5.75 -9.17
C PHE A 190 18.49 -4.28 -9.20
N GLY A 191 18.71 -3.53 -8.11
CA GLY A 191 18.20 -2.17 -7.98
C GLY A 191 16.67 -2.15 -7.86
N THR A 192 16.07 -0.99 -8.08
CA THR A 192 14.63 -0.78 -7.87
C THR A 192 13.84 -0.53 -9.14
N ASN A 193 14.49 -0.56 -10.31
CA ASN A 193 13.86 -0.24 -11.61
C ASN A 193 13.40 -1.51 -12.34
N TRP A 194 12.57 -2.32 -11.70
CA TRP A 194 12.00 -3.53 -12.24
C TRP A 194 10.73 -3.95 -11.49
N GLY A 195 9.92 -4.80 -12.10
CA GLY A 195 8.71 -5.37 -11.52
C GLY A 195 8.42 -6.75 -12.09
N PHE A 196 7.44 -7.43 -11.54
CA PHE A 196 6.94 -8.70 -12.07
C PHE A 196 5.93 -8.45 -13.18
N GLY A 197 5.95 -9.29 -14.21
CA GLY A 197 4.96 -9.34 -15.28
C GLY A 197 4.29 -10.71 -15.34
N LEU A 198 3.05 -10.77 -15.78
CA LEU A 198 2.32 -12.01 -15.99
C LEU A 198 2.32 -12.38 -17.47
N LEU A 199 3.00 -13.47 -17.80
CA LEU A 199 2.98 -14.02 -19.15
C LEU A 199 1.86 -15.05 -19.25
N ARG A 200 1.04 -14.95 -20.30
CA ARG A 200 -0.03 -15.90 -20.60
C ARG A 200 0.27 -16.58 -21.94
N GLY A 201 0.07 -17.89 -22.00
CA GLY A 201 0.04 -18.61 -23.27
C GLY A 201 -1.29 -18.40 -24.00
N ASP A 202 -1.32 -18.76 -25.28
CA ASP A 202 -2.56 -18.83 -26.04
C ASP A 202 -3.48 -19.88 -25.39
N THR A 203 -4.74 -19.52 -25.13
CA THR A 203 -5.79 -20.41 -24.60
C THR A 203 -6.46 -21.19 -25.71
#